data_180d0efaab6f29db006f3c575855176a
#
_entry.id   180d0efaab6f29db006f3c575855176a
#
_cell.length_a   1.000
_cell.length_b   1.000
_cell.length_c   1.000
_cell.angle_alpha   90.00
_cell.angle_beta   90.00
_cell.angle_gamma   90.00
#
_symmetry.space_group_name_H-M   'P 1'
#
loop_
_entity.id
_entity.type
_entity.pdbx_description
1 polymer ?
#
loop_
_entity_poly.entity_id
_entity_poly.type
_entity_poly.pdbx_seq_one_letter_code
_entity_poly.pdbx_strand_id
1 'polypeptide(L)'
;MTIELTHTTGLDPRSLALRTAMDTETFGLYSEWFASMPEQERARLDAALHTDQEDLTEVVIASEDGVDLGHAALRALADGGYEVKKVFVFPHARGRGLSRILMKEVEDVARAKGETRIVLQTGEKQLEAIALYRAIGYEPIGSYGPYAGLDDLVFFGKNL
;
A
#
# COMPACT_ATOMS: atom_id res chain seq x y z
N MET A 1 -11.41 20.64 12.75
CA MET A 1 -10.16 19.91 12.44
C MET A 1 -10.21 19.48 10.98
N THR A 2 -9.20 19.85 10.24
CA THR A 2 -9.17 19.64 8.78
C THR A 2 -8.01 18.70 8.44
N ILE A 3 -8.31 17.65 7.66
CA ILE A 3 -7.28 16.78 7.12
C ILE A 3 -6.62 17.49 5.93
N GLU A 4 -5.32 17.60 5.99
CA GLU A 4 -4.48 18.13 4.91
C GLU A 4 -3.84 16.96 4.16
N LEU A 5 -3.83 17.05 2.83
CA LEU A 5 -3.19 16.07 1.96
C LEU A 5 -1.94 16.69 1.32
N THR A 6 -0.79 16.08 1.56
CA THR A 6 0.48 16.49 0.96
C THR A 6 0.88 15.48 -0.11
N HIS A 7 1.14 15.96 -1.33
CA HIS A 7 1.70 15.16 -2.42
C HIS A 7 3.22 15.27 -2.40
N THR A 8 3.90 14.14 -2.42
CA THR A 8 5.36 14.05 -2.36
C THR A 8 5.85 12.75 -3.02
N THR A 9 7.05 12.31 -2.69
CA THR A 9 7.64 11.05 -3.17
C THR A 9 8.15 10.20 -2.01
N GLY A 10 8.56 8.96 -2.31
CA GLY A 10 9.14 8.05 -1.32
C GLY A 10 10.44 8.55 -0.68
N LEU A 11 11.09 9.56 -1.25
CA LEU A 11 12.29 10.19 -0.71
C LEU A 11 12.01 11.17 0.43
N ASP A 12 10.75 11.58 0.62
CA ASP A 12 10.37 12.45 1.73
C ASP A 12 10.59 11.74 3.07
N PRO A 13 11.32 12.35 4.02
CA PRO A 13 11.55 11.77 5.35
C PRO A 13 10.24 11.43 6.10
N ARG A 14 9.16 12.16 5.87
CA ARG A 14 7.83 11.90 6.43
C ARG A 14 7.27 10.57 5.89
N SER A 15 7.43 10.34 4.59
CA SER A 15 7.06 9.06 3.96
C SER A 15 7.85 7.91 4.57
N LEU A 16 9.16 8.07 4.75
CA LEU A 16 10.00 7.05 5.38
C LEU A 16 9.53 6.72 6.81
N ALA A 17 9.24 7.73 7.61
CA ALA A 17 8.77 7.54 9.00
C ALA A 17 7.44 6.77 9.05
N LEU A 18 6.49 7.09 8.19
CA LEU A 18 5.19 6.40 8.10
C LEU A 18 5.35 4.95 7.61
N ARG A 19 6.21 4.71 6.63
CA ARG A 19 6.50 3.35 6.14
C ARG A 19 7.21 2.50 7.21
N THR A 20 8.12 3.09 7.98
CA THR A 20 8.78 2.41 9.09
C THR A 20 7.77 1.98 10.16
N ALA A 21 6.83 2.85 10.50
CA ALA A 21 5.75 2.51 11.42
C ALA A 21 4.86 1.37 10.90
N MET A 22 4.52 1.41 9.61
CA MET A 22 3.78 0.34 8.95
C MET A 22 4.53 -0.98 8.98
N ASP A 23 5.81 -0.97 8.63
CA ASP A 23 6.64 -2.18 8.56
C ASP A 23 6.78 -2.82 9.95
N THR A 24 6.89 -2.02 11.01
CA THR A 24 6.93 -2.49 12.40
C THR A 24 5.63 -3.22 12.78
N GLU A 25 4.48 -2.65 12.43
CA GLU A 25 3.18 -3.27 12.68
C GLU A 25 3.01 -4.57 11.87
N THR A 26 3.35 -4.54 10.59
CA THR A 26 3.26 -5.71 9.70
C THR A 26 4.22 -6.81 10.13
N PHE A 27 5.43 -6.48 10.55
CA PHE A 27 6.38 -7.45 11.09
C PHE A 27 5.81 -8.19 12.29
N GLY A 28 5.19 -7.48 13.24
CA GLY A 28 4.51 -8.09 14.39
C GLY A 28 3.41 -9.07 14.00
N LEU A 29 2.70 -8.78 12.89
CA LEU A 29 1.60 -9.62 12.40
C LEU A 29 2.09 -10.89 11.69
N TYR A 30 3.22 -10.85 11.00
CA TYR A 30 3.71 -11.91 10.11
C TYR A 30 4.99 -12.60 10.57
N SER A 31 5.62 -12.17 11.67
CA SER A 31 6.94 -12.65 12.09
C SER A 31 7.01 -14.16 12.27
N GLU A 32 6.01 -14.78 12.90
CA GLU A 32 5.97 -16.23 13.11
C GLU A 32 5.81 -17.00 11.79
N TRP A 33 4.98 -16.49 10.90
CA TRP A 33 4.77 -17.08 9.59
C TRP A 33 6.06 -17.03 8.76
N PHE A 34 6.74 -15.90 8.73
CA PHE A 34 8.04 -15.79 8.06
C PHE A 34 9.10 -16.73 8.67
N ALA A 35 9.15 -16.84 10.00
CA ALA A 35 10.09 -17.70 10.69
C ALA A 35 9.86 -19.18 10.38
N SER A 36 8.64 -19.61 10.11
CA SER A 36 8.28 -20.98 9.77
C SER A 36 8.55 -21.37 8.31
N MET A 37 8.82 -20.37 7.46
CA MET A 37 8.99 -20.55 6.03
C MET A 37 10.41 -21.02 5.68
N PRO A 38 10.58 -21.94 4.70
CA PRO A 38 11.90 -22.28 4.19
C PRO A 38 12.67 -21.05 3.72
N GLU A 39 13.98 -21.02 3.94
CA GLU A 39 14.83 -19.85 3.65
C GLU A 39 14.73 -19.39 2.18
N GLN A 40 14.74 -20.35 1.26
CA GLN A 40 14.66 -20.04 -0.17
C GLN A 40 13.33 -19.39 -0.57
N GLU A 41 12.24 -19.88 0.01
CA GLU A 41 10.90 -19.32 -0.20
C GLU A 41 10.78 -17.94 0.42
N ARG A 42 11.31 -17.76 1.62
CA ARG A 42 11.36 -16.46 2.29
C ARG A 42 12.12 -15.42 1.48
N ALA A 43 13.31 -15.79 0.98
CA ALA A 43 14.13 -14.91 0.15
C ALA A 43 13.40 -14.47 -1.13
N ARG A 44 12.67 -15.39 -1.77
CA ARG A 44 11.83 -15.07 -2.96
C ARG A 44 10.70 -14.11 -2.62
N LEU A 45 10.03 -14.33 -1.49
CA LEU A 45 8.94 -13.47 -1.04
C LEU A 45 9.46 -12.07 -0.66
N ASP A 46 10.56 -12.01 0.08
CA ASP A 46 11.20 -10.74 0.46
C ASP A 46 11.58 -9.93 -0.79
N ALA A 47 12.16 -10.57 -1.79
CA ALA A 47 12.51 -9.92 -3.04
C ALA A 47 11.28 -9.38 -3.78
N ALA A 48 10.19 -10.14 -3.81
CA ALA A 48 8.94 -9.72 -4.47
C ALA A 48 8.25 -8.55 -3.73
N LEU A 49 8.28 -8.56 -2.40
CA LEU A 49 7.67 -7.53 -1.56
C LEU A 49 8.53 -6.28 -1.41
N HIS A 50 9.82 -6.37 -1.73
CA HIS A 50 10.73 -5.24 -1.62
C HIS A 50 10.29 -4.08 -2.53
N THR A 51 10.36 -2.87 -1.99
CA THR A 51 10.04 -1.65 -2.72
C THR A 51 11.06 -0.59 -2.33
N ASP A 52 11.87 -0.16 -3.29
CA ASP A 52 12.80 0.94 -3.07
C ASP A 52 12.03 2.27 -2.91
N GLN A 53 12.57 3.18 -2.13
CA GLN A 53 11.92 4.48 -1.91
C GLN A 53 11.81 5.29 -3.20
N GLU A 54 12.73 5.12 -4.14
CA GLU A 54 12.73 5.76 -5.45
C GLU A 54 11.59 5.27 -6.35
N ASP A 55 11.09 4.05 -6.12
CA ASP A 55 9.98 3.47 -6.88
C ASP A 55 8.63 4.08 -6.50
N LEU A 56 8.54 4.69 -5.32
CA LEU A 56 7.35 5.38 -4.86
C LEU A 56 7.33 6.80 -5.43
N THR A 57 6.92 6.93 -6.68
CA THR A 57 6.96 8.20 -7.42
C THR A 57 5.87 9.17 -7.03
N GLU A 58 4.77 8.65 -6.51
CA GLU A 58 3.64 9.42 -5.99
C GLU A 58 3.32 8.94 -4.58
N VAL A 59 3.38 9.85 -3.64
CA VAL A 59 3.04 9.61 -2.23
C VAL A 59 2.04 10.66 -1.78
N VAL A 60 1.00 10.23 -1.09
CA VAL A 60 0.05 11.11 -0.41
C VAL A 60 0.17 10.89 1.09
N ILE A 61 0.38 11.96 1.82
CA ILE A 61 0.42 11.97 3.28
C ILE A 61 -0.80 12.74 3.79
N ALA A 62 -1.57 12.09 4.67
CA ALA A 62 -2.66 12.75 5.38
C ALA A 62 -2.16 13.23 6.74
N SER A 63 -2.37 14.50 7.03
CA SER A 63 -1.98 15.13 8.30
C SER A 63 -3.11 15.99 8.88
N GLU A 64 -3.02 16.27 10.17
CA GLU A 64 -3.95 17.13 10.90
C GLU A 64 -3.14 17.93 11.93
N ASP A 65 -3.30 19.23 11.92
CA ASP A 65 -2.57 20.15 12.82
C ASP A 65 -1.05 19.93 12.81
N GLY A 66 -0.50 19.63 11.62
CA GLY A 66 0.94 19.39 11.44
C GLY A 66 1.43 18.01 11.87
N VAL A 67 0.52 17.10 12.26
CA VAL A 67 0.85 15.73 12.64
C VAL A 67 0.48 14.78 11.51
N ASP A 68 1.45 13.99 11.05
CA ASP A 68 1.22 12.98 10.01
C ASP A 68 0.45 11.79 10.58
N LEU A 69 -0.63 11.41 9.92
CA LEU A 69 -1.56 10.37 10.38
C LEU A 69 -1.63 9.16 9.47
N GLY A 70 -1.35 9.33 8.18
CA GLY A 70 -1.49 8.25 7.22
C GLY A 70 -0.73 8.48 5.92
N HIS A 71 -0.62 7.41 5.14
CA HIS A 71 0.22 7.32 3.95
C HIS A 71 -0.42 6.40 2.92
N ALA A 72 -0.32 6.76 1.65
CA ALA A 72 -0.54 5.88 0.52
C ALA A 72 0.40 6.28 -0.62
N ALA A 73 0.79 5.33 -1.45
CA ALA A 73 1.72 5.57 -2.54
C ALA A 73 1.34 4.83 -3.81
N LEU A 74 1.91 5.26 -4.93
CA LEU A 74 1.87 4.58 -6.21
C LEU A 74 3.27 4.20 -6.66
N ARG A 75 3.38 3.00 -7.21
CA ARG A 75 4.57 2.49 -7.90
C ARG A 75 4.20 2.14 -9.35
N ALA A 76 4.98 2.60 -10.31
CA ALA A 76 4.84 2.16 -11.69
C ALA A 76 5.24 0.69 -11.82
N LEU A 77 4.46 -0.08 -12.57
CA LEU A 77 4.77 -1.46 -12.91
C LEU A 77 5.56 -1.53 -14.23
N ALA A 78 6.48 -2.50 -14.33
CA ALA A 78 7.32 -2.68 -15.51
C ALA A 78 6.51 -2.90 -16.80
N ASP A 79 5.37 -3.60 -16.68
CA ASP A 79 4.48 -3.91 -17.81
C ASP A 79 3.43 -2.81 -18.07
N GLY A 80 3.55 -1.68 -17.38
CA GLY A 80 2.61 -0.56 -17.45
C GLY A 80 1.56 -0.57 -16.35
N GLY A 81 0.98 0.61 -16.10
CA GLY A 81 0.04 0.83 -15.00
C GLY A 81 0.71 1.08 -13.66
N TYR A 82 -0.12 1.26 -12.65
CA TYR A 82 0.32 1.58 -11.30
C TYR A 82 -0.22 0.61 -10.26
N GLU A 83 0.59 0.36 -9.26
CA GLU A 83 0.25 -0.40 -8.06
C GLU A 83 0.14 0.56 -6.87
N VAL A 84 -0.92 0.41 -6.08
CA VAL A 84 -1.02 1.09 -4.77
C VAL A 84 -0.11 0.36 -3.78
N LYS A 85 0.72 1.11 -3.09
CA LYS A 85 1.67 0.61 -2.11
C LYS A 85 1.55 1.37 -0.79
N LYS A 86 1.90 0.66 0.29
CA LYS A 86 2.16 1.31 1.59
C LYS A 86 0.97 2.15 2.09
N VAL A 87 -0.24 1.60 1.99
CA VAL A 87 -1.44 2.20 2.61
C VAL A 87 -1.38 1.95 4.10
N PHE A 88 -1.32 3.01 4.87
CA PHE A 88 -1.16 2.95 6.32
C PHE A 88 -1.86 4.14 6.99
N VAL A 89 -2.48 3.89 8.12
CA VAL A 89 -3.00 4.91 9.04
C VAL A 89 -2.59 4.51 10.45
N PHE A 90 -2.03 5.43 11.21
CA PHE A 90 -1.67 5.16 12.60
C PHE A 90 -2.88 4.63 13.40
N PRO A 91 -2.69 3.65 14.30
CA PRO A 91 -3.80 3.05 15.06
C PRO A 91 -4.70 4.07 15.76
N HIS A 92 -4.11 5.11 16.35
CA HIS A 92 -4.85 6.16 17.06
C HIS A 92 -5.71 7.05 16.14
N ALA A 93 -5.45 7.03 14.83
CA ALA A 93 -6.17 7.82 13.84
C ALA A 93 -7.17 7.01 13.01
N ARG A 94 -7.28 5.70 13.24
CA ARG A 94 -8.21 4.81 12.54
C ARG A 94 -9.67 5.08 12.90
N GLY A 95 -10.59 4.57 12.07
CA GLY A 95 -12.02 4.77 12.28
C GLY A 95 -12.55 6.15 11.88
N ARG A 96 -11.71 7.00 11.28
CA ARG A 96 -12.03 8.37 10.86
C ARG A 96 -12.16 8.52 9.34
N GLY A 97 -12.09 7.43 8.60
CA GLY A 97 -12.18 7.44 7.14
C GLY A 97 -10.91 7.85 6.39
N LEU A 98 -9.77 8.01 7.08
CA LEU A 98 -8.52 8.45 6.46
C LEU A 98 -8.02 7.51 5.35
N SER A 99 -8.17 6.20 5.54
CA SER A 99 -7.80 5.23 4.49
C SER A 99 -8.60 5.42 3.21
N ARG A 100 -9.90 5.74 3.32
CA ARG A 100 -10.75 6.05 2.15
C ARG A 100 -10.32 7.32 1.44
N ILE A 101 -9.97 8.35 2.21
CA ILE A 101 -9.47 9.62 1.69
C ILE A 101 -8.16 9.39 0.93
N LEU A 102 -7.21 8.68 1.54
CA LEU A 102 -5.92 8.34 0.92
C LEU A 102 -6.10 7.52 -0.35
N MET A 103 -6.95 6.48 -0.33
CA MET A 103 -7.21 5.65 -1.49
C MET A 103 -7.85 6.45 -2.63
N LYS A 104 -8.83 7.29 -2.32
CA LYS A 104 -9.45 8.17 -3.33
C LYS A 104 -8.39 9.07 -3.97
N GLU A 105 -7.50 9.65 -3.18
CA GLU A 105 -6.49 10.57 -3.69
C GLU A 105 -5.49 9.89 -4.61
N VAL A 106 -4.97 8.70 -4.26
CA VAL A 106 -4.07 7.97 -5.16
C VAL A 106 -4.78 7.48 -6.42
N GLU A 107 -6.06 7.14 -6.34
CA GLU A 107 -6.86 6.82 -7.53
C GLU A 107 -7.02 8.04 -8.45
N ASP A 108 -7.26 9.22 -7.89
CA ASP A 108 -7.36 10.47 -8.65
C ASP A 108 -6.02 10.83 -9.31
N VAL A 109 -4.90 10.62 -8.64
CA VAL A 109 -3.56 10.75 -9.22
C VAL A 109 -3.37 9.78 -10.39
N ALA A 110 -3.74 8.53 -10.25
CA ALA A 110 -3.65 7.53 -11.33
C ALA A 110 -4.52 7.93 -12.52
N ARG A 111 -5.75 8.40 -12.30
CA ARG A 111 -6.63 8.92 -13.38
C ARG A 111 -5.99 10.11 -14.10
N ALA A 112 -5.39 11.03 -13.37
CA ALA A 112 -4.70 12.19 -13.96
C ALA A 112 -3.52 11.79 -14.84
N LYS A 113 -2.92 10.61 -14.58
CA LYS A 113 -1.86 10.01 -15.41
C LYS A 113 -2.39 9.24 -16.61
N GLY A 114 -3.71 9.19 -16.80
CA GLY A 114 -4.35 8.50 -17.91
C GLY A 114 -4.63 7.00 -17.65
N GLU A 115 -4.47 6.55 -16.41
CA GLU A 115 -4.74 5.16 -16.06
C GLU A 115 -6.24 4.88 -15.97
N THR A 116 -6.64 3.71 -16.44
CA THR A 116 -8.03 3.23 -16.41
C THR A 116 -8.21 2.09 -15.42
N ARG A 117 -7.14 1.62 -14.82
CA ARG A 117 -7.11 0.51 -13.86
C ARG A 117 -5.96 0.69 -12.87
N ILE A 118 -6.17 0.23 -11.66
CA ILE A 118 -5.17 0.21 -10.61
C ILE A 118 -5.21 -1.15 -9.90
N VAL A 119 -4.06 -1.61 -9.44
CA VAL A 119 -3.92 -2.90 -8.74
C VAL A 119 -3.22 -2.71 -7.40
N LEU A 120 -3.38 -3.66 -6.51
CA LEU A 120 -2.67 -3.70 -5.23
C LEU A 120 -2.50 -5.13 -4.73
N GLN A 121 -1.52 -5.29 -3.84
CA GLN A 121 -1.26 -6.52 -3.12
C GLN A 121 -1.38 -6.25 -1.61
N THR A 122 -1.94 -7.20 -0.88
CA THR A 122 -1.99 -7.20 0.57
C THR A 122 -1.83 -8.61 1.13
N GLY A 123 -1.71 -8.75 2.44
CA GLY A 123 -1.61 -10.05 3.10
C GLY A 123 -2.96 -10.53 3.63
N GLU A 124 -3.14 -11.84 3.71
CA GLU A 124 -4.40 -12.45 4.16
C GLU A 124 -4.76 -12.12 5.63
N LYS A 125 -3.77 -11.77 6.46
CA LYS A 125 -3.99 -11.38 7.85
C LYS A 125 -4.40 -9.91 8.03
N GLN A 126 -4.33 -9.12 6.97
CA GLN A 126 -4.70 -7.71 6.97
C GLN A 126 -6.22 -7.55 6.69
N LEU A 127 -7.04 -8.06 7.60
CA LEU A 127 -8.49 -8.16 7.42
C LEU A 127 -9.18 -6.81 7.25
N GLU A 128 -8.72 -5.78 7.95
CA GLU A 128 -9.27 -4.43 7.83
C GLU A 128 -8.97 -3.81 6.45
N ALA A 129 -7.77 -4.04 5.93
CA ALA A 129 -7.38 -3.60 4.59
C ALA A 129 -8.21 -4.31 3.52
N ILE A 130 -8.37 -5.63 3.61
CA ILE A 130 -9.20 -6.42 2.69
C ILE A 130 -10.64 -5.91 2.69
N ALA A 131 -11.22 -5.67 3.86
CA ALA A 131 -12.58 -5.13 4.00
C ALA A 131 -12.70 -3.74 3.36
N LEU A 132 -11.71 -2.87 3.57
CA LEU A 132 -11.65 -1.54 2.96
C LEU A 132 -11.66 -1.64 1.43
N TYR A 133 -10.74 -2.42 0.86
CA TYR A 133 -10.60 -2.52 -0.60
C TYR A 133 -11.86 -3.03 -1.26
N ARG A 134 -12.49 -4.07 -0.70
CA ARG A 134 -13.78 -4.55 -1.19
C ARG A 134 -14.87 -3.49 -1.10
N ALA A 135 -14.93 -2.77 0.01
CA ALA A 135 -15.94 -1.72 0.24
C ALA A 135 -15.82 -0.55 -0.74
N ILE A 136 -14.62 -0.25 -1.26
CA ILE A 136 -14.38 0.84 -2.21
C ILE A 136 -14.28 0.37 -3.68
N GLY A 137 -14.68 -0.86 -3.96
CA GLY A 137 -14.87 -1.36 -5.32
C GLY A 137 -13.71 -2.15 -5.92
N TYR A 138 -12.73 -2.56 -5.12
CA TYR A 138 -11.69 -3.48 -5.59
C TYR A 138 -12.21 -4.91 -5.63
N GLU A 139 -11.83 -5.63 -6.67
CA GLU A 139 -12.18 -7.03 -6.88
C GLU A 139 -10.93 -7.91 -6.85
N PRO A 140 -11.05 -9.17 -6.38
CA PRO A 140 -9.94 -10.11 -6.41
C PRO A 140 -9.44 -10.36 -7.84
N ILE A 141 -8.11 -10.37 -7.99
CA ILE A 141 -7.42 -10.69 -9.25
C ILE A 141 -6.32 -11.73 -8.99
N GLY A 142 -5.75 -12.27 -10.06
CA GLY A 142 -4.56 -13.13 -9.97
C GLY A 142 -3.29 -12.34 -9.64
N SER A 143 -2.21 -13.05 -9.33
CA SER A 143 -0.89 -12.46 -9.13
C SER A 143 -0.41 -11.72 -10.39
N TYR A 144 0.36 -10.67 -10.19
CA TYR A 144 0.87 -9.83 -11.28
C TYR A 144 2.31 -9.40 -11.03
N GLY A 145 3.00 -8.97 -12.08
CA GLY A 145 4.31 -8.35 -12.01
C GLY A 145 5.31 -9.13 -11.16
N PRO A 146 5.94 -8.50 -10.17
CA PRO A 146 6.96 -9.13 -9.33
C PRO A 146 6.44 -10.28 -8.47
N TYR A 147 5.11 -10.38 -8.31
CA TYR A 147 4.45 -11.41 -7.48
C TYR A 147 4.02 -12.65 -8.26
N ALA A 148 4.32 -12.74 -9.54
CA ALA A 148 3.87 -13.85 -10.38
C ALA A 148 4.20 -15.22 -9.75
N GLY A 149 3.17 -16.04 -9.54
CA GLY A 149 3.29 -17.36 -8.90
C GLY A 149 3.34 -17.36 -7.37
N LEU A 150 3.15 -16.21 -6.71
CA LEU A 150 3.05 -16.10 -5.24
C LEU A 150 1.57 -16.10 -4.82
N ASP A 151 0.95 -17.29 -4.81
CA ASP A 151 -0.50 -17.43 -4.59
C ASP A 151 -0.92 -17.29 -3.11
N ASP A 152 0.04 -17.22 -2.18
CA ASP A 152 -0.22 -17.01 -0.76
C ASP A 152 -0.50 -15.53 -0.41
N LEU A 153 -0.35 -14.63 -1.37
CA LEU A 153 -0.66 -13.21 -1.24
C LEU A 153 -2.06 -12.92 -1.80
N VAL A 154 -2.63 -11.82 -1.38
CA VAL A 154 -3.95 -11.36 -1.81
C VAL A 154 -3.80 -10.20 -2.79
N PHE A 155 -4.48 -10.30 -3.93
CA PHE A 155 -4.39 -9.31 -5.00
C PHE A 155 -5.76 -8.75 -5.35
N PHE A 156 -5.82 -7.46 -5.56
CA PHE A 156 -7.02 -6.75 -5.95
C PHE A 156 -6.76 -5.81 -7.12
N GLY A 157 -7.81 -5.56 -7.90
CA GLY A 157 -7.80 -4.57 -8.96
C GLY A 157 -9.10 -3.79 -9.00
N LYS A 158 -9.03 -2.57 -9.53
CA LYS A 158 -10.19 -1.69 -9.70
C LYS A 158 -10.09 -0.96 -11.04
N ASN A 159 -11.18 -0.92 -11.78
CA ASN A 159 -11.33 -0.03 -12.92
C ASN A 159 -11.62 1.39 -12.41
N LEU A 160 -10.89 2.34 -12.95
CA LEU A 160 -10.98 3.75 -12.54
C LEU A 160 -11.98 4.53 -13.39
#